data_5787ed82bc472243dbf6c6a6d6c3e0e3
#
_entry.id   5787ed82bc472243dbf6c6a6d6c3e0e3
#
_cell.length_a   1.000
_cell.length_b   1.000
_cell.length_c   1.000
_cell.angle_alpha   90.00
_cell.angle_beta   90.00
_cell.angle_gamma   90.00
#
_symmetry.space_group_name_H-M   'P 1'
#
loop_
_entity.id
_entity.type
_entity.pdbx_description
1 polymer ?
#
loop_
_entity_poly.entity_id
_entity_poly.type
_entity_poly.pdbx_seq_one_letter_code
_entity_poly.pdbx_strand_id
1 'polypeptide(L)'
;LILPEYPFVESQIQPASLDLRLGRKAYRLISSFLPELSAISSRLNVLDFYQSDLVMYEMDLTQGAILEKGHVYLVPLLEHLELPATLRARANPKSTTGRLDVFTRVVTDLNAGFDEIRAGYKGPLYLEVVPRSFAIKVRTGDSLNQIRFVRGDATVSDTALQKLHETDPLLFRNASSPKPLPHKEFRTER
;
A
#
# COMPACT_ATOMS: atom_id res chain seq x y z
N LEU A 1 8.97 12.02 10.61
CA LEU A 1 8.59 11.26 9.43
C LEU A 1 7.28 10.50 9.62
N ILE A 2 7.14 9.80 10.70
CA ILE A 2 5.94 9.04 11.08
C ILE A 2 5.52 9.49 12.45
N LEU A 3 4.25 9.85 12.57
CA LEU A 3 3.62 10.30 13.82
C LEU A 3 2.62 9.22 14.25
N PRO A 4 2.99 8.28 15.12
CA PRO A 4 2.07 7.26 15.58
C PRO A 4 1.11 7.83 16.62
N GLU A 5 -0.15 7.42 16.58
CA GLU A 5 -1.10 7.69 17.66
C GLU A 5 -0.67 7.00 18.97
N TYR A 6 0.01 5.86 18.84
CA TYR A 6 0.61 5.10 19.93
C TYR A 6 2.10 4.85 19.69
N PRO A 7 2.92 4.74 20.74
CA PRO A 7 4.34 4.44 20.59
C PRO A 7 4.60 3.23 19.68
N PHE A 8 5.69 3.30 18.92
CA PHE A 8 6.14 2.15 18.14
C PHE A 8 6.51 0.98 19.06
N VAL A 9 6.21 -0.22 18.58
CA VAL A 9 6.71 -1.45 19.18
C VAL A 9 7.85 -2.00 18.33
N GLU A 10 8.85 -2.63 18.95
CA GLU A 10 10.05 -3.12 18.27
C GLU A 10 9.71 -4.05 17.10
N SER A 11 8.70 -4.90 17.27
CA SER A 11 8.25 -5.86 16.24
C SER A 11 7.69 -5.21 14.97
N GLN A 12 7.36 -3.92 14.97
CA GLN A 12 6.94 -3.20 13.75
C GLN A 12 8.10 -2.91 12.82
N ILE A 13 9.32 -2.73 13.39
CA ILE A 13 10.49 -2.31 12.63
C ILE A 13 11.11 -3.56 12.00
N GLN A 14 11.07 -3.62 10.68
CA GLN A 14 11.63 -4.69 9.88
C GLN A 14 12.89 -4.20 9.14
N PRO A 15 13.78 -5.07 8.66
CA PRO A 15 15.04 -4.64 8.03
C PRO A 15 14.87 -3.65 6.87
N ALA A 16 13.75 -3.69 6.13
CA ALA A 16 13.52 -2.84 4.97
C ALA A 16 12.11 -2.23 4.93
N SER A 17 11.32 -2.38 5.99
CA SER A 17 9.94 -1.87 6.05
C SER A 17 9.50 -1.58 7.48
N LEU A 18 8.39 -0.88 7.61
CA LEU A 18 7.69 -0.69 8.86
C LEU A 18 6.28 -1.27 8.73
N ASP A 19 5.89 -2.10 9.68
CA ASP A 19 4.53 -2.63 9.77
C ASP A 19 3.56 -1.53 10.17
N LEU A 20 2.44 -1.41 9.45
CA LEU A 20 1.37 -0.47 9.73
C LEU A 20 0.28 -1.13 10.54
N ARG A 21 -0.19 -0.46 11.61
CA ARG A 21 -1.16 -1.00 12.57
C ARG A 21 -2.57 -0.51 12.30
N LEU A 22 -3.54 -1.41 12.43
CA LEU A 22 -4.96 -1.07 12.36
C LEU A 22 -5.35 -0.18 13.53
N GLY A 23 -6.15 0.85 13.25
CA GLY A 23 -6.76 1.73 14.24
C GLY A 23 -7.93 1.07 14.96
N ARG A 24 -8.71 1.87 15.70
CA ARG A 24 -9.79 1.39 16.57
C ARG A 24 -11.08 1.07 15.83
N LYS A 25 -11.24 1.58 14.63
CA LYS A 25 -12.49 1.50 13.86
C LYS A 25 -12.25 0.88 12.50
N ALA A 26 -13.24 0.17 12.01
CA ALA A 26 -13.35 -0.23 10.62
C ALA A 26 -14.70 0.22 10.06
N TYR A 27 -14.73 0.58 8.80
CA TYR A 27 -15.93 1.01 8.09
C TYR A 27 -16.22 0.02 6.98
N ARG A 28 -17.38 -0.62 7.04
CA ARG A 28 -17.88 -1.48 5.98
C ARG A 28 -18.35 -0.61 4.83
N LEU A 29 -17.81 -0.86 3.64
CA LEU A 29 -18.13 -0.08 2.45
C LEU A 29 -19.03 -0.84 1.48
N ILE A 30 -19.83 -0.10 0.71
CA ILE A 30 -20.59 -0.65 -0.42
C ILE A 30 -19.62 -1.11 -1.52
N SER A 31 -18.61 -0.28 -1.82
CA SER A 31 -17.61 -0.54 -2.86
C SER A 31 -16.27 0.06 -2.50
N SER A 32 -15.22 -0.37 -3.21
CA SER A 32 -13.93 0.29 -3.18
C SER A 32 -13.99 1.68 -3.83
N PHE A 33 -13.13 2.58 -3.38
CA PHE A 33 -12.96 3.91 -3.95
C PHE A 33 -11.51 4.36 -3.90
N LEU A 34 -11.18 5.31 -4.76
CA LEU A 34 -9.90 6.03 -4.71
C LEU A 34 -10.22 7.52 -4.59
N PRO A 35 -9.68 8.23 -3.58
CA PRO A 35 -9.83 9.68 -3.47
C PRO A 35 -9.22 10.36 -4.69
N GLU A 36 -10.04 11.03 -5.51
CA GLU A 36 -9.58 11.67 -6.74
C GLU A 36 -8.81 12.97 -6.49
N LEU A 37 -7.79 13.18 -7.33
CA LEU A 37 -7.04 14.44 -7.44
C LEU A 37 -7.81 15.57 -8.17
N SER A 38 -9.06 15.37 -8.56
CA SER A 38 -9.77 16.34 -9.39
C SER A 38 -9.96 17.67 -8.65
N ALA A 39 -9.39 18.71 -9.21
CA ALA A 39 -9.42 20.08 -8.70
C ALA A 39 -10.83 20.70 -8.61
N ILE A 40 -11.86 19.99 -9.03
CA ILE A 40 -13.25 20.46 -9.05
C ILE A 40 -14.05 19.94 -7.86
N SER A 41 -13.63 18.80 -7.26
CA SER A 41 -14.27 18.27 -6.05
C SER A 41 -13.29 18.25 -4.88
N SER A 42 -12.73 19.38 -4.56
CA SER A 42 -11.67 19.62 -3.57
C SER A 42 -12.02 19.26 -2.12
N ARG A 43 -12.92 18.33 -1.85
CA ARG A 43 -13.45 18.07 -0.51
C ARG A 43 -13.73 16.61 -0.16
N LEU A 44 -13.30 15.64 -0.93
CA LEU A 44 -13.33 14.26 -0.47
C LEU A 44 -11.99 13.90 0.18
N ASN A 45 -11.72 14.54 1.31
CA ASN A 45 -10.86 13.91 2.31
C ASN A 45 -11.50 12.59 2.70
N VAL A 46 -10.71 11.58 3.04
CA VAL A 46 -11.28 10.35 3.60
C VAL A 46 -12.17 10.63 4.81
N LEU A 47 -12.02 11.77 5.49
CA LEU A 47 -12.91 12.23 6.57
C LEU A 47 -14.33 12.61 6.07
N ASP A 48 -14.47 13.27 4.92
CA ASP A 48 -15.79 13.55 4.32
C ASP A 48 -16.47 12.26 3.84
N PHE A 49 -15.67 11.25 3.57
CA PHE A 49 -16.12 9.92 3.18
C PHE A 49 -16.95 9.22 4.26
N TYR A 50 -16.65 9.43 5.56
CA TYR A 50 -17.43 8.83 6.67
C TYR A 50 -18.88 9.30 6.71
N GLN A 51 -19.20 10.40 6.05
CA GLN A 51 -20.56 10.94 5.91
C GLN A 51 -21.20 10.60 4.55
N SER A 52 -20.51 9.84 3.70
CA SER A 52 -21.01 9.47 2.39
C SER A 52 -21.88 8.22 2.44
N ASP A 53 -22.75 8.06 1.44
CA ASP A 53 -23.58 6.86 1.24
C ASP A 53 -22.74 5.59 0.96
N LEU A 54 -21.41 5.72 0.83
CA LEU A 54 -20.51 4.58 0.62
C LEU A 54 -20.26 3.78 1.91
N VAL A 55 -20.44 4.38 3.08
CA VAL A 55 -20.27 3.72 4.38
C VAL A 55 -21.60 3.08 4.82
N MET A 56 -21.61 1.77 4.95
CA MET A 56 -22.79 1.04 5.42
C MET A 56 -22.90 1.08 6.94
N TYR A 57 -21.80 0.83 7.64
CA TYR A 57 -21.72 0.89 9.11
C TYR A 57 -20.27 0.94 9.62
N GLU A 58 -20.13 1.35 10.86
CA GLU A 58 -18.88 1.37 11.61
C GLU A 58 -18.78 0.15 12.54
N MET A 59 -17.56 -0.33 12.75
CA MET A 59 -17.23 -1.43 13.66
C MET A 59 -16.12 -1.01 14.62
N ASP A 60 -16.22 -1.41 15.88
CA ASP A 60 -15.16 -1.23 16.89
C ASP A 60 -14.18 -2.42 16.83
N LEU A 61 -12.90 -2.14 16.64
CA LEU A 61 -11.82 -3.13 16.60
C LEU A 61 -11.13 -3.33 17.96
N THR A 62 -11.47 -2.58 19.00
CA THR A 62 -10.77 -2.64 20.31
C THR A 62 -10.83 -4.02 20.95
N GLN A 63 -11.97 -4.69 20.86
CA GLN A 63 -12.17 -6.08 21.34
C GLN A 63 -12.05 -7.12 20.21
N GLY A 64 -11.79 -6.65 19.01
CA GLY A 64 -11.74 -7.43 17.79
C GLY A 64 -13.09 -7.62 17.12
N ALA A 65 -13.09 -7.48 15.80
CA ALA A 65 -14.26 -7.66 14.95
C ALA A 65 -13.97 -8.63 13.82
N ILE A 66 -15.04 -9.22 13.27
CA ILE A 66 -14.95 -10.13 12.14
C ILE A 66 -15.14 -9.32 10.86
N LEU A 67 -14.17 -9.40 9.97
CA LEU A 67 -14.29 -8.92 8.60
C LEU A 67 -14.71 -10.09 7.72
N GLU A 68 -15.88 -10.00 7.13
CA GLU A 68 -16.48 -11.08 6.37
C GLU A 68 -15.90 -11.19 4.95
N LYS A 69 -15.91 -12.40 4.43
CA LYS A 69 -15.46 -12.71 3.08
C LYS A 69 -16.17 -11.86 2.01
N GLY A 70 -15.41 -11.35 1.07
CA GLY A 70 -15.90 -10.64 -0.12
C GLY A 70 -16.38 -9.21 0.13
N HIS A 71 -16.24 -8.74 1.35
CA HIS A 71 -16.66 -7.40 1.73
C HIS A 71 -15.50 -6.43 1.86
N VAL A 72 -15.74 -5.19 1.47
CA VAL A 72 -14.73 -4.11 1.51
C VAL A 72 -14.83 -3.38 2.85
N TYR A 73 -13.70 -3.23 3.51
CA TYR A 73 -13.56 -2.47 4.75
C TYR A 73 -12.48 -1.41 4.60
N LEU A 74 -12.72 -0.22 5.13
CA LEU A 74 -11.72 0.83 5.27
C LEU A 74 -11.37 0.97 6.75
N VAL A 75 -10.09 0.90 7.06
CA VAL A 75 -9.58 0.99 8.43
C VAL A 75 -8.57 2.13 8.52
N PRO A 76 -8.83 3.20 9.30
CA PRO A 76 -7.78 4.15 9.64
C PRO A 76 -6.62 3.44 10.32
N LEU A 77 -5.39 3.79 9.95
CA LEU A 77 -4.18 3.26 10.57
C LEU A 77 -3.77 4.13 11.77
N LEU A 78 -3.02 3.55 12.70
CA LEU A 78 -2.47 4.29 13.86
C LEU A 78 -1.32 5.21 13.44
N GLU A 79 -0.69 4.96 12.32
CA GLU A 79 0.43 5.74 11.81
C GLU A 79 -0.05 6.91 10.93
N HIS A 80 0.53 8.08 11.17
CA HIS A 80 0.40 9.27 10.33
C HIS A 80 1.76 9.59 9.74
N LEU A 81 1.79 10.16 8.54
CA LEU A 81 3.03 10.54 7.88
C LEU A 81 3.21 12.06 7.86
N GLU A 82 4.46 12.48 8.00
CA GLU A 82 4.93 13.81 7.67
C GLU A 82 6.25 13.66 6.89
N LEU A 83 6.13 13.44 5.59
CA LEU A 83 7.28 13.21 4.72
C LEU A 83 7.88 14.51 4.22
N PRO A 84 9.22 14.64 4.16
CA PRO A 84 9.86 15.72 3.43
C PRO A 84 9.65 15.55 1.92
N ALA A 85 9.80 16.64 1.16
CA ALA A 85 9.63 16.65 -0.29
C ALA A 85 10.58 15.72 -1.06
N THR A 86 11.65 15.25 -0.41
CA THR A 86 12.66 14.35 -0.99
C THR A 86 12.39 12.86 -0.72
N LEU A 87 11.33 12.54 0.02
CA LEU A 87 11.02 11.19 0.44
C LEU A 87 9.60 10.82 0.04
N ARG A 88 9.45 9.76 -0.70
CA ARG A 88 8.18 9.09 -1.00
C ARG A 88 8.11 7.73 -0.30
N ALA A 89 6.96 7.09 -0.32
CA ALA A 89 6.83 5.76 0.25
C ALA A 89 5.96 4.86 -0.63
N ARG A 90 6.12 3.56 -0.46
CA ARG A 90 5.29 2.52 -1.05
C ARG A 90 4.84 1.55 0.03
N ALA A 91 3.58 1.19 -0.01
CA ALA A 91 3.01 0.18 0.86
C ALA A 91 2.80 -1.13 0.10
N ASN A 92 2.69 -2.21 0.81
CA ASN A 92 2.26 -3.49 0.28
C ASN A 92 1.78 -4.42 1.40
N PRO A 93 0.94 -5.42 1.09
CA PRO A 93 0.54 -6.41 2.06
C PRO A 93 1.75 -7.11 2.69
N LYS A 94 1.64 -7.48 3.96
CA LYS A 94 2.60 -8.43 4.55
C LYS A 94 2.47 -9.80 3.86
N SER A 95 3.57 -10.53 3.74
CA SER A 95 3.54 -11.85 3.09
C SER A 95 2.56 -12.83 3.75
N THR A 96 2.39 -12.73 5.07
CA THR A 96 1.40 -13.51 5.82
C THR A 96 -0.03 -13.16 5.42
N THR A 97 -0.33 -11.87 5.25
CA THR A 97 -1.63 -11.37 4.79
C THR A 97 -1.96 -11.91 3.39
N GLY A 98 -1.01 -11.82 2.46
CA GLY A 98 -1.18 -12.36 1.11
C GLY A 98 -1.39 -13.89 1.09
N ARG A 99 -0.66 -14.63 1.92
CA ARG A 99 -0.84 -16.10 2.02
C ARG A 99 -2.20 -16.53 2.58
N LEU A 100 -2.85 -15.67 3.35
CA LEU A 100 -4.21 -15.88 3.86
C LEU A 100 -5.28 -15.42 2.86
N ASP A 101 -4.89 -15.02 1.66
CA ASP A 101 -5.79 -14.48 0.64
C ASP A 101 -6.64 -13.29 1.15
N VAL A 102 -5.98 -12.44 1.92
CA VAL A 102 -6.53 -11.16 2.36
C VAL A 102 -5.95 -10.07 1.48
N PHE A 103 -6.80 -9.47 0.66
CA PHE A 103 -6.41 -8.34 -0.16
C PHE A 103 -6.36 -7.08 0.69
N THR A 104 -5.25 -6.35 0.63
CA THR A 104 -5.10 -5.06 1.32
C THR A 104 -4.38 -4.06 0.43
N ARG A 105 -4.76 -2.78 0.55
CA ARG A 105 -4.07 -1.67 -0.10
C ARG A 105 -4.21 -0.38 0.71
N VAL A 106 -3.14 0.40 0.74
CA VAL A 106 -3.13 1.68 1.45
C VAL A 106 -3.77 2.75 0.59
N VAL A 107 -4.63 3.53 1.23
CA VAL A 107 -5.29 4.73 0.68
C VAL A 107 -4.77 5.94 1.43
N THR A 108 -4.48 7.01 0.71
CA THR A 108 -4.09 8.31 1.27
C THR A 108 -4.91 9.42 0.64
N ASP A 109 -5.05 10.53 1.34
CA ASP A 109 -5.73 11.70 0.80
C ASP A 109 -5.00 12.24 -0.44
N LEU A 110 -5.76 12.71 -1.42
CA LEU A 110 -5.25 13.41 -2.60
C LEU A 110 -4.18 12.60 -3.37
N ASN A 111 -4.35 11.31 -3.52
CA ASN A 111 -3.43 10.46 -4.24
C ASN A 111 -4.11 9.78 -5.44
N ALA A 112 -3.37 9.68 -6.54
CA ALA A 112 -3.87 9.10 -7.80
C ALA A 112 -3.79 7.57 -7.85
N GLY A 113 -3.24 6.90 -6.82
CA GLY A 113 -3.03 5.47 -6.82
C GLY A 113 -3.06 4.85 -5.43
N PHE A 114 -3.34 3.56 -5.38
CA PHE A 114 -3.22 2.77 -4.16
C PHE A 114 -1.76 2.43 -3.89
N ASP A 115 -1.42 2.25 -2.60
CA ASP A 115 -0.11 1.82 -2.12
C ASP A 115 1.07 2.75 -2.47
N GLU A 116 0.82 3.85 -3.14
CA GLU A 116 1.81 4.86 -3.43
C GLU A 116 1.58 6.11 -2.58
N ILE A 117 2.59 6.54 -1.87
CA ILE A 117 2.56 7.74 -1.05
C ILE A 117 3.54 8.75 -1.65
N ARG A 118 3.00 9.87 -2.14
CA ARG A 118 3.78 10.92 -2.79
C ARG A 118 4.83 11.54 -1.86
N ALA A 119 5.89 12.08 -2.45
CA ALA A 119 6.87 12.86 -1.72
C ALA A 119 6.21 14.09 -1.07
N GLY A 120 6.61 14.40 0.15
CA GLY A 120 6.03 15.51 0.91
C GLY A 120 4.64 15.26 1.46
N TYR A 121 4.11 14.03 1.41
CA TYR A 121 2.79 13.73 1.97
C TYR A 121 2.76 13.99 3.48
N LYS A 122 1.72 14.67 3.92
CA LYS A 122 1.40 14.90 5.33
C LYS A 122 -0.04 14.52 5.57
N GLY A 123 -0.28 13.58 6.45
CA GLY A 123 -1.63 13.13 6.76
C GLY A 123 -1.73 11.70 7.26
N PRO A 124 -2.98 11.26 7.52
CA PRO A 124 -3.30 9.91 7.96
C PRO A 124 -3.13 8.89 6.85
N LEU A 125 -3.04 7.63 7.24
CA LEU A 125 -3.07 6.48 6.36
C LEU A 125 -4.32 5.67 6.63
N TYR A 126 -4.87 5.08 5.58
CA TYR A 126 -6.01 4.19 5.64
C TYR A 126 -5.70 2.89 4.94
N LEU A 127 -6.26 1.79 5.41
CA LEU A 127 -6.12 0.48 4.79
C LEU A 127 -7.47 -0.02 4.30
N GLU A 128 -7.58 -0.22 3.00
CA GLU A 128 -8.67 -1.03 2.46
C GLU A 128 -8.34 -2.51 2.69
N VAL A 129 -9.29 -3.26 3.21
CA VAL A 129 -9.16 -4.70 3.52
C VAL A 129 -10.30 -5.47 2.91
N VAL A 130 -10.01 -6.53 2.16
CA VAL A 130 -11.00 -7.43 1.58
C VAL A 130 -10.56 -8.88 1.80
N PRO A 131 -11.12 -9.60 2.77
CA PRO A 131 -10.91 -11.04 2.90
C PRO A 131 -11.52 -11.78 1.69
N ARG A 132 -10.73 -12.61 0.98
CA ARG A 132 -11.16 -13.22 -0.27
C ARG A 132 -11.66 -14.67 -0.10
N SER A 133 -11.03 -15.46 0.75
CA SER A 133 -11.33 -16.87 0.91
C SER A 133 -12.19 -17.19 2.13
N PHE A 134 -11.96 -16.53 3.25
CA PHE A 134 -12.69 -16.74 4.51
C PHE A 134 -12.75 -15.47 5.35
N ALA A 135 -13.65 -15.43 6.33
CA ALA A 135 -13.74 -14.32 7.27
C ALA A 135 -12.53 -14.30 8.22
N ILE A 136 -12.03 -13.12 8.54
CA ILE A 136 -10.91 -12.93 9.46
C ILE A 136 -11.34 -12.14 10.68
N LYS A 137 -10.74 -12.43 11.84
CA LYS A 137 -10.88 -11.58 13.02
C LYS A 137 -9.65 -10.69 13.15
N VAL A 138 -9.87 -9.39 13.26
CA VAL A 138 -8.82 -8.38 13.43
C VAL A 138 -9.08 -7.53 14.67
N ARG A 139 -8.01 -6.94 15.21
CA ARG A 139 -8.04 -6.05 16.39
C ARG A 139 -7.25 -4.79 16.12
N THR A 140 -7.50 -3.77 16.90
CA THR A 140 -6.62 -2.60 17.00
C THR A 140 -5.18 -3.04 17.25
N GLY A 141 -4.25 -2.50 16.49
CA GLY A 141 -2.83 -2.83 16.58
C GLY A 141 -2.36 -3.99 15.71
N ASP A 142 -3.25 -4.80 15.16
CA ASP A 142 -2.87 -5.83 14.18
C ASP A 142 -2.27 -5.20 12.93
N SER A 143 -1.28 -5.87 12.32
CA SER A 143 -0.58 -5.38 11.13
C SER A 143 -0.81 -6.31 9.94
N LEU A 144 -1.54 -5.81 8.94
CA LEU A 144 -1.82 -6.50 7.68
C LEU A 144 -0.98 -5.99 6.51
N ASN A 145 -0.44 -4.79 6.63
CA ASN A 145 0.30 -4.09 5.58
C ASN A 145 1.60 -3.49 6.14
N GLN A 146 2.52 -3.14 5.25
CA GLN A 146 3.81 -2.57 5.58
C GLN A 146 4.17 -1.44 4.63
N ILE A 147 5.03 -0.53 5.05
CA ILE A 147 5.48 0.63 4.27
C ILE A 147 7.00 0.63 4.13
N ARG A 148 7.50 1.03 2.96
CA ARG A 148 8.91 1.29 2.67
C ARG A 148 9.10 2.72 2.21
N PHE A 149 10.15 3.35 2.68
CA PHE A 149 10.52 4.69 2.25
C PHE A 149 11.50 4.62 1.08
N VAL A 150 11.30 5.51 0.11
CA VAL A 150 12.10 5.59 -1.10
C VAL A 150 12.63 7.02 -1.24
N ARG A 151 13.95 7.15 -1.26
CA ARG A 151 14.65 8.42 -1.47
C ARG A 151 15.21 8.47 -2.88
N GLY A 152 14.94 9.55 -3.59
CA GLY A 152 15.38 9.72 -4.96
C GLY A 152 14.59 8.88 -5.97
N ASP A 153 15.07 8.84 -7.20
CA ASP A 153 14.53 8.01 -8.27
C ASP A 153 15.56 6.94 -8.64
N ALA A 154 15.23 5.68 -8.39
CA ALA A 154 16.04 4.53 -8.75
C ALA A 154 15.55 3.87 -10.07
N THR A 155 14.68 4.55 -10.82
CA THR A 155 14.18 4.06 -12.09
C THR A 155 15.29 4.10 -13.13
N VAL A 156 15.62 2.97 -13.71
CA VAL A 156 16.59 2.86 -14.81
C VAL A 156 15.82 3.02 -16.13
N SER A 157 16.32 3.90 -17.02
CA SER A 157 15.72 4.08 -18.33
C SER A 157 15.90 2.85 -19.21
N ASP A 158 15.00 2.63 -20.17
CA ASP A 158 15.09 1.51 -21.11
C ASP A 158 16.43 1.48 -21.85
N THR A 159 16.92 2.65 -22.26
CA THR A 159 18.25 2.76 -22.90
C THR A 159 19.39 2.35 -21.96
N ALA A 160 19.28 2.68 -20.68
CA ALA A 160 20.29 2.27 -19.69
C ALA A 160 20.21 0.78 -19.38
N LEU A 161 18.99 0.20 -19.33
CA LEU A 161 18.79 -1.25 -19.19
C LEU A 161 19.36 -2.02 -20.40
N GLN A 162 19.16 -1.51 -21.60
CA GLN A 162 19.73 -2.10 -22.81
C GLN A 162 21.25 -2.10 -22.80
N LYS A 163 21.88 -0.97 -22.43
CA LYS A 163 23.32 -0.89 -22.27
C LYS A 163 23.85 -1.82 -21.18
N LEU A 164 23.15 -1.90 -20.05
CA LEU A 164 23.52 -2.83 -18.99
C LEU A 164 23.47 -4.27 -19.47
N HIS A 165 22.44 -4.63 -20.23
CA HIS A 165 22.29 -5.97 -20.81
C HIS A 165 23.43 -6.35 -21.78
N GLU A 166 24.04 -5.37 -22.47
CA GLU A 166 25.21 -5.62 -23.35
C GLU A 166 26.45 -5.97 -22.55
N THR A 167 26.64 -5.35 -21.38
CA THR A 167 27.83 -5.53 -20.54
C THR A 167 27.67 -6.58 -19.46
N ASP A 168 26.47 -6.65 -18.89
CA ASP A 168 26.08 -7.61 -17.85
C ASP A 168 24.68 -8.13 -18.19
N PRO A 169 24.59 -9.28 -18.86
CA PRO A 169 23.33 -9.78 -19.38
C PRO A 169 22.28 -10.01 -18.32
N LEU A 170 21.11 -9.37 -18.48
CA LEU A 170 19.97 -9.46 -17.57
C LEU A 170 19.00 -10.57 -17.94
N LEU A 171 18.89 -10.89 -19.25
CA LEU A 171 17.96 -11.87 -19.78
C LEU A 171 18.69 -12.92 -20.63
N PHE A 172 18.25 -14.16 -20.49
CA PHE A 172 18.79 -15.32 -21.19
C PHE A 172 17.68 -16.07 -21.88
N ARG A 173 17.98 -16.70 -23.02
CA ARG A 173 16.98 -17.40 -23.84
C ARG A 173 16.36 -18.60 -23.13
N ASN A 174 17.15 -19.34 -22.39
CA ASN A 174 16.68 -20.45 -21.55
C ASN A 174 17.69 -20.78 -20.43
N ALA A 175 17.23 -21.50 -19.42
CA ALA A 175 18.06 -21.91 -18.27
C ALA A 175 19.10 -23.01 -18.61
N SER A 176 18.80 -23.85 -19.61
CA SER A 176 19.65 -25.00 -19.97
C SER A 176 20.84 -24.60 -20.86
N SER A 177 20.73 -23.46 -21.54
CA SER A 177 21.80 -22.89 -22.37
C SER A 177 21.78 -21.36 -22.23
N PRO A 178 22.47 -20.84 -21.22
CA PRO A 178 22.38 -19.43 -20.87
C PRO A 178 23.12 -18.54 -21.89
N LYS A 179 22.55 -18.45 -23.09
CA LYS A 179 22.95 -17.43 -24.07
C LYS A 179 22.15 -16.16 -23.81
N PRO A 180 22.82 -15.02 -23.65
CA PRO A 180 22.14 -13.74 -23.52
C PRO A 180 21.15 -13.53 -24.65
N LEU A 181 20.01 -12.93 -24.36
CA LEU A 181 19.05 -12.54 -25.37
C LEU A 181 19.70 -11.47 -26.28
N PRO A 182 19.62 -11.57 -27.62
CA PRO A 182 20.17 -10.53 -28.48
C PRO A 182 19.52 -9.17 -28.20
N HIS A 183 20.29 -8.10 -28.26
CA HIS A 183 19.83 -6.74 -28.00
C HIS A 183 18.54 -6.37 -28.78
N LYS A 184 18.40 -6.84 -30.02
CA LYS A 184 17.22 -6.60 -30.87
C LYS A 184 15.92 -7.25 -30.34
N GLU A 185 16.05 -8.29 -29.52
CA GLU A 185 14.94 -9.02 -28.91
C GLU A 185 14.64 -8.50 -27.49
N PHE A 186 15.53 -7.72 -26.91
CA PHE A 186 15.36 -7.10 -25.61
C PHE A 186 14.41 -5.91 -25.74
N ARG A 187 13.15 -6.14 -25.42
CA ARG A 187 12.12 -5.09 -25.40
C ARG A 187 11.74 -4.79 -23.96
N THR A 188 11.66 -3.51 -23.63
CA THR A 188 11.09 -3.00 -22.41
C THR A 188 9.72 -2.46 -22.77
N GLU A 189 8.65 -3.11 -22.32
CA GLU A 189 7.29 -2.60 -22.46
C GLU A 189 6.93 -1.83 -21.18
N ARG A 190 6.36 -0.64 -21.37
CA ARG A 190 5.74 0.12 -20.27
C ARG A 190 4.27 -0.21 -20.18
#